data_fce65fedc2d9e511464e5fb8e5a60546
#
_entry.id   fce65fedc2d9e511464e5fb8e5a60546
#
_cell.length_a   1.000
_cell.length_b   1.000
_cell.length_c   1.000
_cell.angle_alpha   90.00
_cell.angle_beta   90.00
_cell.angle_gamma   90.00
#
_symmetry.space_group_name_H-M   'P 1'
#
loop_
_entity.id
_entity.type
_entity.pdbx_description
1 polymer ?
#
loop_
_entity_poly.entity_id
_entity_poly.type
_entity_poly.pdbx_seq_one_letter_code
_entity_poly.pdbx_strand_id
1 'polypeptide(L)'
;MNGRRQAAAVLLAALGAAAAARASEYAIDPARSVFAVLTHKAGIGAGLAHDHLIVAAQPVVALEFDPQAPEATKFTFTVAVEALDIDAPAPRAAWKDRFKALGIHSGDLPPVGDSDRRKVRTAMLGESQLDGAKFPEIRAEVLALARSEGKEAAGWVVPVRLTIHGKTIERRLPATFRVADGVLSAEIVGELRFEEFGIEPYSTMLGAIRNDDRFHLYVSVVARPAH
;
A
#
# COMPACT_ATOMS: atom_id res chain seq x y z
N MET A 1 -43.94 9.20 -71.36
CA MET A 1 -43.34 7.93 -70.92
C MET A 1 -42.15 8.27 -70.03
N ASN A 2 -42.39 8.33 -68.75
CA ASN A 2 -41.41 8.80 -67.74
C ASN A 2 -40.86 7.62 -66.93
N GLY A 3 -39.58 7.30 -67.18
CA GLY A 3 -38.86 6.30 -66.39
C GLY A 3 -38.18 6.99 -65.18
N ARG A 4 -38.71 6.75 -63.99
CA ARG A 4 -38.07 7.18 -62.75
C ARG A 4 -37.01 6.13 -62.38
N ARG A 5 -35.75 6.53 -62.37
CA ARG A 5 -34.65 5.76 -61.78
C ARG A 5 -34.61 6.00 -60.27
N GLN A 6 -34.90 4.97 -59.50
CA GLN A 6 -34.70 4.98 -58.04
C GLN A 6 -33.23 4.66 -57.75
N ALA A 7 -32.55 5.61 -57.13
CA ALA A 7 -31.21 5.38 -56.57
C ALA A 7 -31.37 4.81 -55.15
N ALA A 8 -30.95 3.58 -55.00
CA ALA A 8 -30.85 2.95 -53.64
C ALA A 8 -29.56 3.41 -52.98
N ALA A 9 -29.67 4.19 -51.89
CA ALA A 9 -28.55 4.53 -51.04
C ALA A 9 -28.27 3.36 -50.07
N VAL A 10 -27.15 2.71 -50.27
CA VAL A 10 -26.64 1.69 -49.31
C VAL A 10 -25.95 2.43 -48.18
N LEU A 11 -26.56 2.46 -47.00
CA LEU A 11 -25.99 2.96 -45.78
C LEU A 11 -25.08 1.85 -45.18
N LEU A 12 -23.77 1.97 -45.35
CA LEU A 12 -22.80 1.12 -44.66
C LEU A 12 -22.72 1.61 -43.20
N ALA A 13 -23.38 0.92 -42.29
CA ALA A 13 -23.17 1.10 -40.85
C ALA A 13 -21.85 0.41 -40.46
N ALA A 14 -20.80 1.20 -40.32
CA ALA A 14 -19.55 0.72 -39.70
C ALA A 14 -19.82 0.51 -38.19
N LEU A 15 -20.12 -0.70 -37.77
CA LEU A 15 -20.02 -1.09 -36.37
C LEU A 15 -18.54 -1.12 -36.00
N GLY A 16 -18.07 -0.02 -35.45
CA GLY A 16 -16.80 -0.02 -34.71
C GLY A 16 -16.99 -0.87 -33.46
N ALA A 17 -16.48 -2.11 -33.49
CA ALA A 17 -16.33 -2.90 -32.30
C ALA A 17 -15.33 -2.15 -31.37
N ALA A 18 -15.83 -1.41 -30.40
CA ALA A 18 -15.03 -0.96 -29.29
C ALA A 18 -14.52 -2.22 -28.59
N ALA A 19 -13.25 -2.56 -28.81
CA ALA A 19 -12.61 -3.59 -28.02
C ALA A 19 -12.73 -3.14 -26.56
N ALA A 20 -13.54 -3.83 -25.79
CA ALA A 20 -13.62 -3.61 -24.35
C ALA A 20 -12.18 -3.82 -23.82
N ALA A 21 -11.56 -2.75 -23.36
CA ALA A 21 -10.28 -2.83 -22.71
C ALA A 21 -10.47 -3.80 -21.53
N ARG A 22 -9.69 -4.89 -21.53
CA ARG A 22 -9.72 -5.87 -20.44
C ARG A 22 -8.60 -5.49 -19.49
N ALA A 23 -8.91 -5.48 -18.20
CA ALA A 23 -7.89 -5.41 -17.17
C ALA A 23 -6.86 -6.51 -17.46
N SER A 24 -5.59 -6.12 -17.51
CA SER A 24 -4.49 -7.04 -17.69
C SER A 24 -3.78 -7.26 -16.36
N GLU A 25 -3.20 -8.43 -16.21
CA GLU A 25 -2.32 -8.72 -15.09
C GLU A 25 -1.05 -7.87 -15.18
N TYR A 26 -0.63 -7.31 -14.06
CA TYR A 26 0.59 -6.53 -13.94
C TYR A 26 1.57 -7.23 -13.01
N ALA A 27 2.81 -7.38 -13.46
CA ALA A 27 3.91 -7.89 -12.65
C ALA A 27 4.54 -6.74 -11.85
N ILE A 28 4.62 -6.90 -10.54
CA ILE A 28 5.27 -5.95 -9.65
C ILE A 28 6.78 -6.04 -9.81
N ASP A 29 7.46 -4.91 -9.90
CA ASP A 29 8.93 -4.80 -9.81
C ASP A 29 9.33 -4.75 -8.33
N PRO A 30 9.85 -5.83 -7.75
CA PRO A 30 10.16 -5.88 -6.32
C PRO A 30 11.34 -4.98 -5.93
N ALA A 31 12.23 -4.67 -6.85
CA ALA A 31 13.38 -3.79 -6.58
C ALA A 31 12.98 -2.32 -6.50
N ARG A 32 11.83 -1.96 -7.06
CA ARG A 32 11.33 -0.58 -7.13
C ARG A 32 10.04 -0.36 -6.36
N SER A 33 9.53 -1.40 -5.69
CA SER A 33 8.30 -1.36 -4.91
C SER A 33 8.60 -1.57 -3.43
N VAL A 34 7.76 -1.00 -2.57
CA VAL A 34 7.83 -1.22 -1.13
C VAL A 34 6.43 -1.23 -0.53
N PHE A 35 6.23 -2.14 0.40
CA PHE A 35 5.07 -2.22 1.28
C PHE A 35 5.59 -2.10 2.70
N ALA A 36 5.32 -0.97 3.35
CA ALA A 36 5.96 -0.63 4.61
C ALA A 36 5.00 -0.02 5.62
N VAL A 37 5.37 -0.16 6.87
CA VAL A 37 4.78 0.53 8.01
C VAL A 37 5.88 1.30 8.73
N LEU A 38 5.61 2.56 9.09
CA LEU A 38 6.45 3.38 9.94
C LEU A 38 5.73 3.63 11.26
N THR A 39 6.30 3.10 12.36
CA THR A 39 5.82 3.36 13.72
C THR A 39 6.54 4.57 14.32
N HIS A 40 5.89 5.22 15.26
CA HIS A 40 6.42 6.42 15.91
C HIS A 40 6.66 6.17 17.39
N LYS A 41 7.79 6.65 17.88
CA LYS A 41 8.12 6.62 19.29
C LYS A 41 7.34 7.67 20.06
N ALA A 42 6.96 7.37 21.29
CA ALA A 42 6.23 8.26 22.18
C ALA A 42 6.66 8.07 23.64
N GLY A 43 6.09 8.90 24.52
CA GLY A 43 6.38 8.87 25.97
C GLY A 43 7.48 9.83 26.36
N ILE A 44 7.67 10.00 27.67
CA ILE A 44 8.67 10.91 28.24
C ILE A 44 10.12 10.48 27.96
N GLY A 45 10.34 9.19 27.73
CA GLY A 45 11.62 8.57 27.36
C GLY A 45 11.81 8.39 25.85
N ALA A 46 11.01 9.03 25.00
CA ALA A 46 11.06 8.85 23.54
C ALA A 46 12.45 9.17 22.94
N GLY A 47 13.26 9.97 23.60
CA GLY A 47 14.66 10.24 23.19
C GLY A 47 15.56 8.99 23.19
N LEU A 48 15.19 7.95 23.94
CA LEU A 48 15.91 6.67 24.03
C LEU A 48 15.30 5.59 23.12
N ALA A 49 14.25 5.91 22.39
CA ALA A 49 13.54 5.00 21.48
C ALA A 49 13.82 5.34 20.00
N HIS A 50 13.45 4.42 19.15
CA HIS A 50 13.55 4.58 17.70
C HIS A 50 12.17 4.53 17.05
N ASP A 51 12.01 5.23 15.95
CA ASP A 51 10.92 4.99 15.00
C ASP A 51 11.32 3.77 14.16
N HIS A 52 10.40 2.81 13.99
CA HIS A 52 10.69 1.55 13.33
C HIS A 52 10.05 1.50 11.94
N LEU A 53 10.88 1.16 10.95
CA LEU A 53 10.44 0.87 9.60
C LEU A 53 10.31 -0.66 9.42
N ILE A 54 9.07 -1.12 9.23
CA ILE A 54 8.75 -2.53 8.99
C ILE A 54 8.39 -2.68 7.51
N VAL A 55 9.07 -3.58 6.81
CA VAL A 55 8.89 -3.82 5.37
C VAL A 55 8.48 -5.26 5.12
N ALA A 56 7.51 -5.47 4.25
CA ALA A 56 7.18 -6.81 3.76
C ALA A 56 8.27 -7.29 2.80
N ALA A 57 9.08 -8.28 3.22
CA ALA A 57 10.24 -8.72 2.45
C ALA A 57 9.86 -9.59 1.24
N GLN A 58 8.84 -10.41 1.36
CA GLN A 58 8.40 -11.36 0.32
C GLN A 58 6.88 -11.41 0.24
N PRO A 59 6.21 -10.31 -0.13
CA PRO A 59 4.75 -10.32 -0.26
C PRO A 59 4.32 -11.10 -1.51
N VAL A 60 3.18 -11.76 -1.40
CA VAL A 60 2.44 -12.27 -2.55
C VAL A 60 1.47 -11.17 -2.99
N VAL A 61 1.61 -10.72 -4.21
CA VAL A 61 0.80 -9.62 -4.76
C VAL A 61 0.19 -10.06 -6.09
N ALA A 62 -1.12 -9.83 -6.25
CA ALA A 62 -1.78 -9.90 -7.55
C ALA A 62 -2.35 -8.51 -7.88
N LEU A 63 -2.16 -8.08 -9.11
CA LEU A 63 -2.62 -6.79 -9.62
C LEU A 63 -3.18 -6.95 -11.02
N GLU A 64 -4.49 -6.69 -11.16
CA GLU A 64 -5.15 -6.47 -12.44
C GLU A 64 -5.43 -4.96 -12.58
N PHE A 65 -4.97 -4.37 -13.67
CA PHE A 65 -5.12 -2.94 -13.89
C PHE A 65 -5.45 -2.64 -15.36
N ASP A 66 -6.38 -1.70 -15.56
CA ASP A 66 -6.69 -1.11 -16.87
C ASP A 66 -6.47 0.41 -16.80
N PRO A 67 -5.53 0.97 -17.56
CA PRO A 67 -5.31 2.41 -17.59
C PRO A 67 -6.52 3.22 -18.05
N GLN A 68 -7.44 2.60 -18.80
CA GLN A 68 -8.65 3.25 -19.33
C GLN A 68 -9.85 3.08 -18.40
N ALA A 69 -9.81 2.11 -17.48
CA ALA A 69 -10.83 1.86 -16.47
C ALA A 69 -10.18 1.60 -15.09
N PRO A 70 -9.45 2.57 -14.52
CA PRO A 70 -8.72 2.38 -13.27
C PRO A 70 -9.61 1.96 -12.10
N GLU A 71 -10.89 2.33 -12.15
CA GLU A 71 -11.89 1.96 -11.15
C GLU A 71 -12.11 0.45 -11.06
N ALA A 72 -11.79 -0.29 -12.12
CA ALA A 72 -11.90 -1.76 -12.18
C ALA A 72 -10.66 -2.48 -11.64
N THR A 73 -9.69 -1.75 -11.06
CA THR A 73 -8.48 -2.33 -10.48
C THR A 73 -8.80 -3.37 -9.44
N LYS A 74 -8.14 -4.52 -9.54
CA LYS A 74 -8.12 -5.54 -8.48
C LYS A 74 -6.70 -5.68 -7.96
N PHE A 75 -6.57 -5.64 -6.68
CA PHE A 75 -5.29 -5.79 -6.02
C PHE A 75 -5.47 -6.62 -4.75
N THR A 76 -4.63 -7.62 -4.60
CA THR A 76 -4.51 -8.38 -3.36
C THR A 76 -3.06 -8.42 -2.91
N PHE A 77 -2.88 -8.42 -1.63
CA PHE A 77 -1.59 -8.49 -0.97
C PHE A 77 -1.69 -9.46 0.21
N THR A 78 -0.71 -10.32 0.34
CA THR A 78 -0.54 -11.18 1.51
C THR A 78 0.94 -11.25 1.87
N VAL A 79 1.24 -11.14 3.14
CA VAL A 79 2.59 -11.35 3.66
C VAL A 79 2.55 -12.20 4.92
N ALA A 80 3.45 -13.16 5.04
CA ALA A 80 3.65 -13.87 6.29
C ALA A 80 4.23 -12.89 7.33
N VAL A 81 3.71 -12.90 8.56
CA VAL A 81 4.21 -12.05 9.65
C VAL A 81 5.69 -12.30 9.91
N GLU A 82 6.13 -13.54 9.75
CA GLU A 82 7.54 -13.92 9.83
C GLU A 82 8.43 -13.33 8.71
N ALA A 83 7.85 -12.94 7.57
CA ALA A 83 8.56 -12.30 6.46
C ALA A 83 8.58 -10.76 6.55
N LEU A 84 8.22 -10.21 7.71
CA LEU A 84 8.39 -8.78 7.99
C LEU A 84 9.85 -8.51 8.36
N ASP A 85 10.50 -7.61 7.65
CA ASP A 85 11.85 -7.14 7.95
C ASP A 85 11.79 -5.80 8.70
N ILE A 86 12.51 -5.72 9.80
CA ILE A 86 12.45 -4.58 10.71
C ILE A 86 13.75 -3.82 10.62
N ASP A 87 13.66 -2.54 10.34
CA ASP A 87 14.78 -1.59 10.33
C ASP A 87 15.96 -2.04 9.50
N ALA A 88 15.70 -2.76 8.40
CA ALA A 88 16.76 -3.12 7.47
C ALA A 88 17.48 -1.86 6.97
N PRO A 89 18.82 -1.83 6.96
CA PRO A 89 19.58 -0.61 6.65
C PRO A 89 19.27 -0.05 5.26
N ALA A 90 19.12 -0.93 4.26
CA ALA A 90 18.88 -0.51 2.88
C ALA A 90 17.52 0.18 2.69
N PRO A 91 16.36 -0.36 3.13
CA PRO A 91 15.09 0.35 3.08
C PRO A 91 15.09 1.63 3.89
N ARG A 92 15.66 1.66 5.10
CA ARG A 92 15.74 2.89 5.91
C ARG A 92 16.49 4.00 5.16
N ALA A 93 17.61 3.69 4.54
CA ALA A 93 18.38 4.66 3.76
C ALA A 93 17.64 5.10 2.49
N ALA A 94 16.99 4.17 1.80
CA ALA A 94 16.32 4.44 0.53
C ALA A 94 15.07 5.33 0.68
N TRP A 95 14.30 5.19 1.77
CA TRP A 95 12.99 5.80 1.88
C TRP A 95 12.90 6.99 2.84
N LYS A 96 13.93 7.27 3.67
CA LYS A 96 13.93 8.35 4.66
C LYS A 96 13.57 9.72 4.06
N ASP A 97 14.14 10.07 2.92
CA ASP A 97 13.91 11.38 2.28
C ASP A 97 12.49 11.47 1.71
N ARG A 98 11.95 10.35 1.22
CA ARG A 98 10.57 10.28 0.77
C ARG A 98 9.59 10.45 1.93
N PHE A 99 9.83 9.80 3.06
CA PHE A 99 9.00 9.98 4.25
C PHE A 99 9.00 11.41 4.76
N LYS A 100 10.16 12.07 4.71
CA LYS A 100 10.27 13.49 5.03
C LYS A 100 9.47 14.36 4.06
N ALA A 101 9.59 14.12 2.77
CA ALA A 101 8.86 14.86 1.74
C ALA A 101 7.33 14.67 1.85
N LEU A 102 6.87 13.50 2.32
CA LEU A 102 5.46 13.20 2.57
C LEU A 102 4.94 13.73 3.92
N GLY A 103 5.81 14.27 4.77
CA GLY A 103 5.45 14.75 6.10
C GLY A 103 5.09 13.64 7.11
N ILE A 104 5.37 12.39 6.79
CA ILE A 104 5.11 11.25 7.69
C ILE A 104 6.24 10.99 8.67
N HIS A 105 7.40 11.60 8.44
CA HIS A 105 8.54 11.60 9.37
C HIS A 105 9.31 12.90 9.26
N SER A 106 9.60 13.55 10.38
CA SER A 106 10.22 14.87 10.39
C SER A 106 11.74 14.87 10.54
N GLY A 107 12.33 13.74 10.94
CA GLY A 107 13.74 13.60 11.25
C GLY A 107 14.46 12.51 10.46
N ASP A 108 15.72 12.31 10.80
CA ASP A 108 16.49 11.20 10.27
C ASP A 108 16.03 9.86 10.87
N LEU A 109 16.08 8.82 10.06
CA LEU A 109 15.90 7.43 10.47
C LEU A 109 17.29 6.82 10.70
N PRO A 110 17.91 6.98 11.88
CA PRO A 110 19.25 6.46 12.11
C PRO A 110 19.28 4.94 11.99
N PRO A 111 20.43 4.34 11.65
CA PRO A 111 20.58 2.90 11.66
C PRO A 111 20.26 2.31 13.03
N VAL A 112 19.56 1.18 13.04
CA VAL A 112 19.28 0.39 14.25
C VAL A 112 20.23 -0.81 14.26
N GLY A 113 20.90 -1.04 15.39
CA GLY A 113 21.85 -2.13 15.53
C GLY A 113 21.18 -3.51 15.48
N ASP A 114 21.91 -4.53 15.02
CA ASP A 114 21.35 -5.88 14.84
C ASP A 114 20.80 -6.49 16.13
N SER A 115 21.39 -6.19 17.27
CA SER A 115 20.86 -6.65 18.56
C SER A 115 19.48 -6.08 18.84
N ASP A 116 19.29 -4.79 18.58
CA ASP A 116 18.03 -4.12 18.86
C ASP A 116 16.98 -4.50 17.80
N ARG A 117 17.36 -4.67 16.55
CA ARG A 117 16.48 -5.21 15.51
C ARG A 117 15.93 -6.59 15.90
N ARG A 118 16.76 -7.48 16.45
CA ARG A 118 16.31 -8.81 16.93
C ARG A 118 15.33 -8.68 18.10
N LYS A 119 15.60 -7.81 19.08
CA LYS A 119 14.68 -7.57 20.20
C LYS A 119 13.33 -7.04 19.72
N VAL A 120 13.34 -6.04 18.84
CA VAL A 120 12.12 -5.47 18.26
C VAL A 120 11.36 -6.54 17.49
N ARG A 121 12.04 -7.36 16.68
CA ARG A 121 11.41 -8.46 15.96
C ARG A 121 10.74 -9.45 16.92
N THR A 122 11.43 -9.87 17.96
CA THR A 122 10.88 -10.79 18.96
C THR A 122 9.63 -10.21 19.63
N ALA A 123 9.68 -8.94 20.02
CA ALA A 123 8.52 -8.27 20.62
C ALA A 123 7.36 -8.16 19.61
N MET A 124 7.62 -7.75 18.38
CA MET A 124 6.62 -7.58 17.35
C MET A 124 5.88 -8.89 17.00
N LEU A 125 6.59 -10.01 16.97
CA LEU A 125 6.01 -11.32 16.67
C LEU A 125 5.28 -11.95 17.85
N GLY A 126 5.49 -11.42 19.06
CA GLY A 126 4.93 -11.94 20.30
C GLY A 126 3.42 -11.76 20.41
N GLU A 127 2.85 -12.52 21.37
CA GLU A 127 1.42 -12.61 21.64
C GLU A 127 0.76 -11.23 21.92
N SER A 128 1.48 -10.33 22.57
CA SER A 128 0.98 -8.98 22.90
C SER A 128 1.00 -7.99 21.71
N GLN A 129 1.56 -8.39 20.58
CA GLN A 129 1.67 -7.55 19.38
C GLN A 129 0.99 -8.22 18.18
N LEU A 130 1.73 -8.75 17.22
CA LEU A 130 1.14 -9.38 16.03
C LEU A 130 0.66 -10.82 16.28
N ASP A 131 1.09 -11.46 17.38
CA ASP A 131 0.77 -12.85 17.71
C ASP A 131 0.94 -13.77 16.48
N GLY A 132 2.14 -13.78 15.92
CA GLY A 132 2.44 -14.43 14.65
C GLY A 132 2.14 -15.93 14.64
N ALA A 133 2.14 -16.57 15.81
CA ALA A 133 1.78 -17.99 15.96
C ALA A 133 0.28 -18.22 15.68
N LYS A 134 -0.57 -17.29 16.08
CA LYS A 134 -2.02 -17.37 15.93
C LYS A 134 -2.51 -16.69 14.67
N PHE A 135 -1.88 -15.60 14.27
CA PHE A 135 -2.23 -14.80 13.11
C PHE A 135 -1.03 -14.68 12.15
N PRO A 136 -0.72 -15.75 11.40
CA PRO A 136 0.54 -15.85 10.65
C PRO A 136 0.62 -14.95 9.42
N GLU A 137 -0.48 -14.29 9.03
CA GLU A 137 -0.54 -13.50 7.80
C GLU A 137 -1.20 -12.14 8.00
N ILE A 138 -0.67 -11.15 7.28
CA ILE A 138 -1.30 -9.85 7.04
C ILE A 138 -1.83 -9.85 5.60
N ARG A 139 -3.07 -9.36 5.43
CA ARG A 139 -3.72 -9.31 4.11
C ARG A 139 -4.27 -7.92 3.83
N ALA A 140 -4.21 -7.54 2.54
CA ALA A 140 -4.90 -6.36 2.04
C ALA A 140 -5.60 -6.68 0.72
N GLU A 141 -6.77 -6.08 0.52
CA GLU A 141 -7.57 -6.18 -0.71
C GLU A 141 -8.05 -4.77 -1.08
N VAL A 142 -7.77 -4.33 -2.29
CA VAL A 142 -8.39 -3.13 -2.84
C VAL A 142 -9.77 -3.49 -3.36
N LEU A 143 -10.79 -2.80 -2.85
CA LEU A 143 -12.19 -3.08 -3.19
C LEU A 143 -12.58 -2.40 -4.51
N ALA A 144 -12.07 -1.20 -4.75
CA ALA A 144 -12.22 -0.43 -5.98
C ALA A 144 -11.27 0.78 -5.92
N LEU A 145 -11.05 1.46 -7.05
CA LEU A 145 -10.49 2.81 -7.02
C LEU A 145 -11.63 3.83 -7.19
N ALA A 146 -11.55 4.94 -6.48
CA ALA A 146 -12.50 6.04 -6.64
C ALA A 146 -11.73 7.34 -6.84
N ARG A 147 -12.31 8.27 -7.60
CA ARG A 147 -11.75 9.61 -7.69
C ARG A 147 -11.93 10.33 -6.35
N SER A 148 -10.93 11.10 -5.96
CA SER A 148 -11.06 11.97 -4.79
C SER A 148 -12.08 13.09 -5.07
N GLU A 149 -12.99 13.31 -4.13
CA GLU A 149 -13.96 14.37 -4.20
C GLU A 149 -13.40 15.61 -3.47
N GLY A 150 -13.17 16.72 -4.20
CA GLY A 150 -12.74 17.98 -3.59
C GLY A 150 -11.85 18.83 -4.49
N LYS A 151 -11.76 20.14 -4.16
CA LYS A 151 -11.03 21.13 -4.98
C LYS A 151 -9.50 20.98 -4.98
N GLU A 152 -8.94 20.20 -4.06
CA GLU A 152 -7.49 20.03 -3.94
C GLU A 152 -6.96 18.71 -4.50
N ALA A 153 -7.82 17.87 -5.05
CA ALA A 153 -7.43 16.49 -5.31
C ALA A 153 -7.64 16.05 -6.76
N ALA A 154 -6.66 16.32 -7.59
CA ALA A 154 -6.40 15.47 -8.76
C ALA A 154 -5.85 14.10 -8.29
N GLY A 155 -6.46 13.46 -7.32
CA GLY A 155 -6.01 12.25 -6.67
C GLY A 155 -7.04 11.13 -6.72
N TRP A 156 -6.62 9.99 -6.21
CA TRP A 156 -7.45 8.81 -6.08
C TRP A 156 -7.64 8.46 -4.61
N VAL A 157 -8.71 7.78 -4.32
CA VAL A 157 -8.98 7.15 -3.03
C VAL A 157 -9.06 5.64 -3.26
N VAL A 158 -8.31 4.91 -2.45
CA VAL A 158 -8.29 3.45 -2.47
C VAL A 158 -9.10 2.94 -1.27
N PRO A 159 -10.32 2.46 -1.47
CA PRO A 159 -11.00 1.66 -0.46
C PRO A 159 -10.28 0.34 -0.32
N VAL A 160 -9.69 0.09 0.83
CA VAL A 160 -8.91 -1.11 1.13
C VAL A 160 -9.48 -1.82 2.34
N ARG A 161 -9.56 -3.14 2.25
CA ARG A 161 -9.81 -4.05 3.37
C ARG A 161 -8.48 -4.56 3.87
N LEU A 162 -8.17 -4.29 5.14
CA LEU A 162 -6.92 -4.68 5.80
C LEU A 162 -7.22 -5.68 6.91
N THR A 163 -6.50 -6.79 6.91
CA THR A 163 -6.56 -7.79 7.99
C THR A 163 -5.20 -7.89 8.65
N ILE A 164 -5.13 -7.50 9.92
CA ILE A 164 -3.93 -7.56 10.77
C ILE A 164 -4.37 -8.13 12.11
N HIS A 165 -3.57 -9.00 12.73
CA HIS A 165 -3.86 -9.60 14.04
C HIS A 165 -5.26 -10.21 14.12
N GLY A 166 -5.72 -10.85 13.04
CA GLY A 166 -7.04 -11.46 12.93
C GLY A 166 -8.22 -10.49 12.85
N LYS A 167 -8.00 -9.19 12.95
CA LYS A 167 -9.04 -8.16 12.78
C LYS A 167 -9.02 -7.57 11.38
N THR A 168 -10.19 -7.41 10.80
CA THR A 168 -10.38 -6.81 9.48
C THR A 168 -11.06 -5.45 9.62
N ILE A 169 -10.48 -4.43 9.01
CA ILE A 169 -11.05 -3.08 8.90
C ILE A 169 -11.13 -2.65 7.44
N GLU A 170 -12.00 -1.69 7.15
CA GLU A 170 -12.03 -1.01 5.86
C GLU A 170 -11.60 0.45 6.04
N ARG A 171 -10.74 0.92 5.15
CA ARG A 171 -10.24 2.30 5.13
C ARG A 171 -10.25 2.85 3.72
N ARG A 172 -10.40 4.15 3.61
CA ARG A 172 -10.27 4.89 2.36
C ARG A 172 -8.96 5.68 2.42
N LEU A 173 -7.95 5.23 1.68
CA LEU A 173 -6.60 5.80 1.71
C LEU A 173 -6.36 6.69 0.50
N PRO A 174 -5.74 7.86 0.66
CA PRO A 174 -5.33 8.68 -0.46
C PRO A 174 -4.26 7.96 -1.29
N ALA A 175 -4.37 8.09 -2.60
CA ALA A 175 -3.43 7.48 -3.53
C ALA A 175 -3.16 8.41 -4.72
N THR A 176 -1.98 8.27 -5.28
CA THR A 176 -1.62 8.80 -6.58
C THR A 176 -1.14 7.67 -7.47
N PHE A 177 -1.44 7.73 -8.76
CA PHE A 177 -0.80 6.85 -9.72
C PHE A 177 -0.57 7.53 -11.06
N ARG A 178 0.37 7.02 -11.80
CA ARG A 178 0.71 7.45 -13.15
C ARG A 178 1.07 6.24 -14.00
N VAL A 179 0.63 6.26 -15.25
CA VAL A 179 1.09 5.30 -16.27
C VAL A 179 1.91 6.08 -17.29
N ALA A 180 3.15 5.65 -17.52
CA ALA A 180 4.02 6.21 -18.54
C ALA A 180 4.86 5.07 -19.14
N ASP A 181 4.92 5.02 -20.46
CA ASP A 181 5.68 4.01 -21.23
C ASP A 181 5.33 2.55 -20.80
N GLY A 182 4.06 2.29 -20.54
CA GLY A 182 3.56 0.99 -20.07
C GLY A 182 3.92 0.66 -18.62
N VAL A 183 4.53 1.58 -17.88
CA VAL A 183 4.86 1.40 -16.46
C VAL A 183 3.82 2.07 -15.61
N LEU A 184 3.17 1.32 -14.74
CA LEU A 184 2.34 1.82 -13.65
C LEU A 184 3.25 2.18 -12.47
N SER A 185 3.10 3.40 -11.95
CA SER A 185 3.69 3.83 -10.68
C SER A 185 2.56 4.33 -9.79
N ALA A 186 2.41 3.77 -8.61
CA ALA A 186 1.38 4.13 -7.65
C ALA A 186 1.97 4.35 -6.26
N GLU A 187 1.41 5.29 -5.51
CA GLU A 187 1.80 5.59 -4.15
C GLU A 187 0.55 5.78 -3.28
N ILE A 188 0.56 5.14 -2.11
CA ILE A 188 -0.50 5.19 -1.11
C ILE A 188 0.14 5.55 0.23
N VAL A 189 -0.44 6.51 0.93
CA VAL A 189 -0.04 6.88 2.29
C VAL A 189 -1.30 6.89 3.16
N GLY A 190 -1.22 6.27 4.33
CA GLY A 190 -2.33 6.26 5.27
C GLY A 190 -1.88 6.28 6.72
N GLU A 191 -2.60 6.98 7.58
CA GLU A 191 -2.44 6.89 9.03
C GLU A 191 -3.47 5.88 9.55
N LEU A 192 -3.01 4.94 10.36
CA LEU A 192 -3.78 3.90 11.01
C LEU A 192 -3.41 3.85 12.50
N ARG A 193 -4.19 3.08 13.29
CA ARG A 193 -3.96 2.91 14.71
C ARG A 193 -3.83 1.43 15.09
N PHE A 194 -2.98 1.12 16.04
CA PHE A 194 -2.84 -0.23 16.57
C PHE A 194 -4.13 -0.71 17.23
N GLU A 195 -4.85 0.17 17.95
CA GLU A 195 -6.12 -0.15 18.60
C GLU A 195 -7.20 -0.66 17.63
N GLU A 196 -7.18 -0.20 16.36
CA GLU A 196 -8.13 -0.64 15.34
C GLU A 196 -8.00 -2.15 15.05
N PHE A 197 -6.81 -2.69 15.24
CA PHE A 197 -6.51 -4.12 15.09
C PHE A 197 -6.49 -4.88 16.41
N GLY A 198 -6.83 -4.19 17.53
CA GLY A 198 -6.81 -4.76 18.88
C GLY A 198 -5.40 -5.07 19.38
N ILE A 199 -4.43 -4.34 18.89
CA ILE A 199 -3.05 -4.38 19.33
C ILE A 199 -2.83 -3.21 20.30
N GLU A 200 -2.32 -3.48 21.47
CA GLU A 200 -1.86 -2.44 22.38
C GLU A 200 -0.49 -1.91 21.91
N PRO A 201 -0.28 -0.58 21.78
CA PRO A 201 1.03 -0.06 21.42
C PRO A 201 2.12 -0.58 22.36
N TYR A 202 3.23 -1.08 21.80
CA TYR A 202 4.33 -1.59 22.61
C TYR A 202 4.78 -0.56 23.64
N SER A 203 4.98 -1.01 24.87
CA SER A 203 5.37 -0.15 25.99
C SER A 203 6.35 -0.86 26.90
N THR A 204 7.32 -0.12 27.41
CA THR A 204 8.30 -0.60 28.38
C THR A 204 8.63 0.48 29.42
N MET A 205 9.38 0.12 30.46
CA MET A 205 9.74 1.02 31.55
C MET A 205 8.53 1.76 32.16
N LEU A 206 7.47 1.00 32.48
CA LEU A 206 6.21 1.53 33.04
C LEU A 206 5.56 2.63 32.18
N GLY A 207 5.66 2.51 30.85
CA GLY A 207 5.07 3.46 29.90
C GLY A 207 5.95 4.64 29.53
N ALA A 208 7.14 4.76 30.14
CA ALA A 208 8.05 5.86 29.82
C ALA A 208 8.55 5.82 28.37
N ILE A 209 8.76 4.63 27.84
CA ILE A 209 9.10 4.38 26.42
C ILE A 209 7.98 3.56 25.82
N ARG A 210 7.39 4.07 24.74
CA ARG A 210 6.29 3.38 24.04
C ARG A 210 6.24 3.78 22.58
N ASN A 211 5.53 3.01 21.77
CA ASN A 211 5.07 3.44 20.46
C ASN A 211 3.87 4.39 20.61
N ASP A 212 3.75 5.34 19.70
CA ASP A 212 2.46 6.04 19.47
C ASP A 212 1.44 4.98 18.98
N ASP A 213 0.18 5.17 19.31
CA ASP A 213 -0.88 4.31 18.76
C ASP A 213 -1.00 4.47 17.25
N ARG A 214 -0.66 5.62 16.70
CA ARG A 214 -0.66 5.90 15.28
C ARG A 214 0.59 5.36 14.61
N PHE A 215 0.39 4.80 13.43
CA PHE A 215 1.47 4.41 12.53
C PHE A 215 1.09 4.78 11.08
N HIS A 216 2.09 4.96 10.24
CA HIS A 216 1.86 5.22 8.82
C HIS A 216 2.04 3.95 8.00
N LEU A 217 1.03 3.65 7.17
CA LEU A 217 1.15 2.72 6.06
C LEU A 217 1.72 3.49 4.86
N TYR A 218 2.76 2.98 4.27
CA TYR A 218 3.35 3.48 3.05
C TYR A 218 3.48 2.36 2.01
N VAL A 219 2.90 2.58 0.85
CA VAL A 219 2.98 1.65 -0.28
C VAL A 219 3.44 2.41 -1.51
N SER A 220 4.50 1.96 -2.13
CA SER A 220 4.94 2.40 -3.45
C SER A 220 5.03 1.18 -4.36
N VAL A 221 4.32 1.23 -5.48
CA VAL A 221 4.25 0.13 -6.45
C VAL A 221 4.76 0.62 -7.79
N VAL A 222 5.66 -0.15 -8.37
CA VAL A 222 6.05 -0.05 -9.77
C VAL A 222 5.74 -1.37 -10.44
N ALA A 223 4.94 -1.34 -11.51
CA ALA A 223 4.48 -2.56 -12.17
C ALA A 223 4.42 -2.39 -13.69
N ARG A 224 4.46 -3.51 -14.42
CA ARG A 224 4.32 -3.57 -15.88
C ARG A 224 3.33 -4.66 -16.25
N PRO A 225 2.65 -4.56 -17.41
CA PRO A 225 1.86 -5.67 -17.92
C PRO A 225 2.67 -6.97 -17.90
N ALA A 226 2.09 -8.04 -17.35
CA ALA A 226 2.63 -9.38 -17.45
C ALA A 226 2.45 -9.85 -18.90
N HIS A 227 3.50 -10.38 -19.50
CA HIS A 227 3.50 -10.86 -20.89
C HIS A 227 2.91 -12.26 -21.00
#